data_688f62c1fab1b2a6260b419991b8c833
#
_entry.id   688f62c1fab1b2a6260b419991b8c833
#
_cell.length_a   1.000
_cell.length_b   1.000
_cell.length_c   1.000
_cell.angle_alpha   90.00
_cell.angle_beta   90.00
_cell.angle_gamma   90.00
#
_symmetry.space_group_name_H-M   'P 1'
#
loop_
_entity.id
_entity.type
_entity.pdbx_description
1 polymer ?
#
loop_
_entity_poly.entity_id
_entity_poly.type
_entity_poly.pdbx_seq_one_letter_code
_entity_poly.pdbx_strand_id
1 'polypeptide(L)'
;MKRIGLLGCGSIGTQIAIAIDTGIIPAKLTHIFDEDKEKSTSLASKLKNKPEIVENVHLLSSNPVDLVVEAASQDAVSDNALSILQNRKDLVIMSSGALLDESVFEIISDACKELKKTVYL
;
A
#
# COMPACT_ATOMS: atom_id res chain seq x y z
N MET A 1 -7.08 -14.62 6.40
CA MET A 1 -7.07 -13.81 5.17
C MET A 1 -6.26 -12.54 5.41
N LYS A 2 -5.31 -12.23 4.54
CA LYS A 2 -4.51 -11.01 4.67
C LYS A 2 -5.39 -9.76 4.57
N ARG A 3 -5.12 -8.80 5.44
CA ARG A 3 -5.80 -7.51 5.46
C ARG A 3 -4.88 -6.47 4.85
N ILE A 4 -5.35 -5.85 3.78
CA ILE A 4 -4.52 -5.01 2.92
C ILE A 4 -4.91 -3.54 3.08
N GLY A 5 -3.86 -2.69 3.18
CA GLY A 5 -3.97 -1.25 2.97
C GLY A 5 -3.45 -0.92 1.58
N LEU A 6 -4.21 -0.18 0.80
CA LEU A 6 -3.85 0.20 -0.56
C LEU A 6 -3.41 1.66 -0.61
N LEU A 7 -2.17 1.88 -1.02
CA LEU A 7 -1.60 3.19 -1.27
C LEU A 7 -1.68 3.48 -2.77
N GLY A 8 -2.56 4.38 -3.16
CA GLY A 8 -2.80 4.73 -4.55
C GLY A 8 -4.09 4.15 -5.08
N CYS A 9 -4.97 5.03 -5.53
CA CYS A 9 -6.33 4.71 -6.00
C CYS A 9 -6.53 5.10 -7.47
N GLY A 10 -5.46 5.11 -8.26
CA GLY A 10 -5.52 5.33 -9.69
C GLY A 10 -5.91 4.06 -10.45
N SER A 11 -5.48 3.97 -11.71
CA SER A 11 -5.85 2.85 -12.58
C SER A 11 -5.42 1.48 -12.03
N ILE A 12 -4.15 1.36 -11.63
CA ILE A 12 -3.63 0.08 -11.14
C ILE A 12 -4.22 -0.25 -9.77
N GLY A 13 -4.26 0.73 -8.86
CA GLY A 13 -4.85 0.52 -7.54
C GLY A 13 -6.32 0.10 -7.63
N THR A 14 -7.07 0.70 -8.53
CA THR A 14 -8.47 0.36 -8.78
C THR A 14 -8.61 -1.09 -9.25
N GLN A 15 -7.76 -1.56 -10.16
CA GLN A 15 -7.79 -2.93 -10.64
C GLN A 15 -7.49 -3.93 -9.52
N ILE A 16 -6.52 -3.62 -8.66
CA ILE A 16 -6.18 -4.46 -7.51
C ILE A 16 -7.36 -4.52 -6.54
N ALA A 17 -7.94 -3.39 -6.22
CA ALA A 17 -9.07 -3.30 -5.30
C ALA A 17 -10.27 -4.10 -5.80
N ILE A 18 -10.59 -4.00 -7.09
CA ILE A 18 -11.69 -4.76 -7.70
C ILE A 18 -11.39 -6.26 -7.67
N ALA A 19 -10.14 -6.67 -7.94
CA ALA A 19 -9.76 -8.07 -7.88
C ALA A 19 -9.91 -8.65 -6.45
N ILE A 20 -9.63 -7.86 -5.44
CA ILE A 20 -9.86 -8.25 -4.04
C ILE A 20 -11.36 -8.33 -3.75
N ASP A 21 -12.11 -7.32 -4.17
CA ASP A 21 -13.55 -7.21 -3.90
C ASP A 21 -14.35 -8.33 -4.55
N THR A 22 -13.93 -8.79 -5.73
CA THR A 22 -14.58 -9.87 -6.46
C THR A 22 -14.07 -11.27 -6.11
N GLY A 23 -13.09 -11.36 -5.20
CA GLY A 23 -12.57 -12.64 -4.73
C GLY A 23 -11.49 -13.28 -5.59
N ILE A 24 -11.03 -12.60 -6.64
CA ILE A 24 -9.91 -13.10 -7.48
C ILE A 24 -8.64 -13.14 -6.64
N ILE A 25 -8.40 -12.10 -5.83
CA ILE A 25 -7.32 -12.08 -4.86
C ILE A 25 -7.91 -12.41 -3.50
N PRO A 26 -7.47 -13.51 -2.84
CA PRO A 26 -8.02 -13.94 -1.56
C PRO A 26 -7.48 -13.11 -0.39
N ALA A 27 -7.98 -11.90 -0.26
CA ALA A 27 -7.58 -10.94 0.75
C ALA A 27 -8.77 -10.07 1.14
N LYS A 28 -8.56 -9.20 2.14
CA LYS A 28 -9.55 -8.21 2.55
C LYS A 28 -8.92 -6.82 2.41
N LEU A 29 -9.58 -5.93 1.68
CA LEU A 29 -9.17 -4.54 1.58
C LEU A 29 -9.77 -3.74 2.73
N THR A 30 -8.94 -3.35 3.70
CA THR A 30 -9.41 -2.66 4.90
C THR A 30 -9.28 -1.16 4.84
N HIS A 31 -8.15 -0.67 4.30
CA HIS A 31 -7.86 0.77 4.23
C HIS A 31 -7.40 1.13 2.83
N ILE A 32 -7.77 2.32 2.38
CA ILE A 32 -7.24 2.92 1.15
C ILE A 32 -6.84 4.36 1.41
N PHE A 33 -5.81 4.82 0.70
CA PHE A 33 -5.36 6.20 0.73
C PHE A 33 -4.84 6.62 -0.65
N ASP A 34 -5.18 7.82 -1.05
CA ASP A 34 -4.61 8.53 -2.20
C ASP A 34 -4.46 10.00 -1.80
N GLU A 35 -3.39 10.65 -2.24
CA GLU A 35 -3.20 12.08 -2.03
C GLU A 35 -4.36 12.89 -2.60
N ASP A 36 -4.91 12.42 -3.74
CA ASP A 36 -6.13 12.96 -4.33
C ASP A 36 -7.34 12.25 -3.72
N LYS A 37 -8.01 12.92 -2.81
CA LYS A 37 -9.17 12.37 -2.10
C LYS A 37 -10.31 11.97 -3.03
N GLU A 38 -10.44 12.62 -4.17
CA GLU A 38 -11.46 12.27 -5.16
C GLU A 38 -11.23 10.86 -5.71
N LYS A 39 -9.95 10.47 -5.88
CA LYS A 39 -9.62 9.13 -6.36
C LYS A 39 -9.98 8.05 -5.35
N SER A 40 -9.69 8.25 -4.07
CA SER A 40 -10.06 7.28 -3.04
C SER A 40 -11.56 7.19 -2.87
N THR A 41 -12.27 8.30 -2.90
CA THR A 41 -13.73 8.33 -2.84
C THR A 41 -14.36 7.62 -4.05
N SER A 42 -13.84 7.89 -5.24
CA SER A 42 -14.31 7.24 -6.48
C SER A 42 -14.09 5.73 -6.42
N LEU A 43 -12.91 5.31 -5.97
CA LEU A 43 -12.63 3.88 -5.85
C LEU A 43 -13.57 3.20 -4.86
N ALA A 44 -13.72 3.75 -3.67
CA ALA A 44 -14.60 3.19 -2.65
C ALA A 44 -16.04 3.02 -3.17
N SER A 45 -16.52 3.96 -3.98
CA SER A 45 -17.88 3.90 -4.53
C SER A 45 -18.11 2.72 -5.48
N LYS A 46 -17.05 2.18 -6.05
CA LYS A 46 -17.13 1.06 -7.01
C LYS A 46 -17.12 -0.31 -6.33
N LEU A 47 -16.82 -0.37 -5.04
CA LEU A 47 -16.62 -1.63 -4.34
C LEU A 47 -17.88 -2.03 -3.56
N LYS A 48 -18.13 -3.33 -3.49
CA LYS A 48 -19.20 -3.90 -2.66
C LYS A 48 -18.83 -3.83 -1.19
N ASN A 49 -17.59 -4.23 -0.87
CA ASN A 49 -17.06 -4.21 0.48
C ASN A 49 -16.27 -2.93 0.65
N LYS A 50 -16.86 -1.95 1.32
CA LYS A 50 -16.28 -0.61 1.45
C LYS A 50 -15.07 -0.63 2.39
N PRO A 51 -13.87 -0.25 1.90
CA PRO A 51 -12.73 -0.01 2.77
C PRO A 51 -12.88 1.33 3.48
N GLU A 52 -12.12 1.51 4.54
CA GLU A 52 -12.00 2.81 5.19
C GLU A 52 -11.07 3.71 4.37
N ILE A 53 -11.51 4.92 4.06
CA ILE A 53 -10.67 5.93 3.43
C ILE A 53 -9.95 6.65 4.56
N VAL A 54 -8.62 6.55 4.60
CA VAL A 54 -7.80 7.16 5.65
C VAL A 54 -7.14 8.43 5.15
N GLU A 55 -6.73 9.29 6.09
CA GLU A 55 -6.24 10.64 5.80
C GLU A 55 -4.73 10.71 5.53
N ASN A 56 -3.97 9.65 5.85
CA ASN A 56 -2.52 9.64 5.66
C ASN A 56 -1.97 8.22 5.65
N VAL A 57 -0.69 8.10 5.29
CA VAL A 57 -0.02 6.80 5.17
C VAL A 57 0.18 6.13 6.53
N HIS A 58 0.36 6.91 7.59
CA HIS A 58 0.49 6.34 8.93
C HIS A 58 -0.79 5.58 9.32
N LEU A 59 -1.95 6.16 9.09
CA LEU A 59 -3.23 5.49 9.34
C LEU A 59 -3.44 4.32 8.38
N LEU A 60 -3.01 4.45 7.12
CA LEU A 60 -3.09 3.39 6.14
C LEU A 60 -2.39 2.12 6.62
N SER A 61 -1.21 2.28 7.21
CA SER A 61 -0.38 1.17 7.68
C SER A 61 -0.62 0.82 9.15
N SER A 62 -1.71 1.29 9.75
CA SER A 62 -2.08 0.94 11.12
C SER A 62 -2.86 -0.39 11.17
N ASN A 63 -3.00 -0.94 12.36
CA ASN A 63 -3.82 -2.14 12.55
C ASN A 63 -5.28 -1.86 12.19
N PRO A 64 -5.99 -2.80 11.61
CA PRO A 64 -5.66 -4.21 11.46
C PRO A 64 -4.93 -4.60 10.16
N VAL A 65 -4.36 -3.66 9.42
CA VAL A 65 -3.62 -3.95 8.17
C VAL A 65 -2.44 -4.87 8.45
N ASP A 66 -2.26 -5.88 7.62
CA ASP A 66 -1.11 -6.79 7.67
C ASP A 66 -0.06 -6.44 6.63
N LEU A 67 -0.51 -5.95 5.48
CA LEU A 67 0.30 -5.73 4.29
C LEU A 67 -0.17 -4.47 3.59
N VAL A 68 0.77 -3.62 3.18
CA VAL A 68 0.46 -2.46 2.34
C VAL A 68 0.87 -2.77 0.90
N VAL A 69 -0.02 -2.46 -0.04
CA VAL A 69 0.28 -2.51 -1.48
C VAL A 69 0.42 -1.08 -1.98
N GLU A 70 1.60 -0.75 -2.52
CA GLU A 70 1.85 0.53 -3.15
C GLU A 70 1.57 0.43 -4.65
N ALA A 71 0.64 1.22 -5.14
CA ALA A 71 0.28 1.33 -6.55
C ALA A 71 0.13 2.81 -6.95
N ALA A 72 1.01 3.66 -6.44
CA ALA A 72 0.93 5.11 -6.61
C ALA A 72 2.05 5.65 -7.52
N SER A 73 3.28 5.74 -7.01
CA SER A 73 4.39 6.34 -7.74
C SER A 73 5.74 6.00 -7.09
N GLN A 74 6.83 6.25 -7.81
CA GLN A 74 8.18 6.12 -7.26
C GLN A 74 8.38 7.06 -6.08
N ASP A 75 7.86 8.28 -6.14
CA ASP A 75 7.95 9.24 -5.04
C ASP A 75 7.20 8.73 -3.82
N ALA A 76 6.05 8.11 -4.00
CA ALA A 76 5.30 7.52 -2.89
C ALA A 76 6.11 6.44 -2.17
N VAL A 77 6.88 5.64 -2.92
CA VAL A 77 7.79 4.64 -2.33
C VAL A 77 8.89 5.33 -1.54
N SER A 78 9.58 6.30 -2.16
CA SER A 78 10.69 7.01 -1.52
C SER A 78 10.26 7.73 -0.25
N ASP A 79 9.07 8.30 -0.25
CA ASP A 79 8.57 9.10 0.88
C ASP A 79 8.00 8.25 2.00
N ASN A 80 7.48 7.05 1.72
CA ASN A 80 6.63 6.34 2.66
C ASN A 80 7.09 4.92 3.03
N ALA A 81 7.96 4.29 2.25
CA ALA A 81 8.32 2.88 2.47
C ALA A 81 8.89 2.63 3.87
N LEU A 82 9.82 3.48 4.31
CA LEU A 82 10.43 3.32 5.64
C LEU A 82 9.36 3.40 6.74
N SER A 83 8.48 4.38 6.67
CA SER A 83 7.42 4.58 7.65
C SER A 83 6.48 3.36 7.74
N ILE A 84 6.12 2.79 6.60
CA ILE A 84 5.29 1.59 6.53
C ILE A 84 5.97 0.40 7.21
N LEU A 85 7.25 0.18 6.90
CA LEU A 85 8.03 -0.90 7.51
C LEU A 85 8.20 -0.69 9.01
N GLN A 86 8.40 0.56 9.45
CA GLN A 86 8.49 0.90 10.87
C GLN A 86 7.17 0.65 11.61
N ASN A 87 6.05 0.73 10.92
CA ASN A 87 4.75 0.34 11.46
C ASN A 87 4.54 -1.19 11.48
N ARG A 88 5.59 -1.95 11.22
CA ARG A 88 5.60 -3.42 11.28
C ARG A 88 4.68 -4.07 10.25
N LYS A 89 4.60 -3.51 9.05
CA LYS A 89 3.86 -4.07 7.94
C LYS A 89 4.80 -4.51 6.83
N ASP A 90 4.44 -5.59 6.15
CA ASP A 90 5.08 -5.95 4.90
C ASP A 90 4.58 -5.03 3.78
N LEU A 91 5.32 -4.93 2.70
CA LEU A 91 5.06 -3.97 1.64
C LEU A 91 5.23 -4.63 0.27
N VAL A 92 4.22 -4.49 -0.59
CA VAL A 92 4.33 -4.79 -2.01
C VAL A 92 4.57 -3.49 -2.75
N ILE A 93 5.63 -3.41 -3.53
CA ILE A 93 5.98 -2.24 -4.33
C ILE A 93 5.70 -2.52 -5.80
N MET A 94 4.77 -1.78 -6.40
CA MET A 94 4.50 -1.83 -7.84
C MET A 94 5.42 -0.85 -8.57
N SER A 95 5.76 0.28 -7.96
CA SER A 95 6.63 1.33 -8.53
C SER A 95 8.11 1.03 -8.26
N SER A 96 8.57 -0.13 -8.71
CA SER A 96 9.89 -0.68 -8.36
C SER A 96 11.07 0.15 -8.88
N GLY A 97 10.84 1.04 -9.85
CA GLY A 97 11.87 1.97 -10.33
C GLY A 97 12.44 2.87 -9.24
N ALA A 98 11.71 3.10 -8.15
CA ALA A 98 12.20 3.84 -7.00
C ALA A 98 13.47 3.21 -6.40
N LEU A 99 13.63 1.89 -6.53
CA LEU A 99 14.76 1.15 -5.96
C LEU A 99 16.04 1.28 -6.77
N LEU A 100 15.98 1.93 -7.94
CA LEU A 100 17.19 2.28 -8.71
C LEU A 100 17.99 3.37 -8.02
N ASP A 101 17.37 4.15 -7.13
CA ASP A 101 18.08 5.08 -6.26
C ASP A 101 18.75 4.28 -5.14
N GLU A 102 20.08 4.29 -5.09
CA GLU A 102 20.86 3.51 -4.15
C GLU A 102 20.54 3.85 -2.69
N SER A 103 20.30 5.13 -2.38
CA SER A 103 19.98 5.53 -1.01
C SER A 103 18.63 4.99 -0.58
N VAL A 104 17.63 5.02 -1.46
CA VAL A 104 16.30 4.45 -1.20
C VAL A 104 16.41 2.94 -1.00
N PHE A 105 17.13 2.25 -1.88
CA PHE A 105 17.34 0.81 -1.78
C PHE A 105 18.00 0.42 -0.45
N GLU A 106 19.04 1.13 -0.04
CA GLU A 106 19.76 0.86 1.21
C GLU A 106 18.86 1.06 2.43
N ILE A 107 18.11 2.16 2.46
CA ILE A 107 17.20 2.46 3.57
C ILE A 107 16.16 1.34 3.72
N ILE A 108 15.55 0.94 2.61
CA ILE A 108 14.53 -0.13 2.62
C ILE A 108 15.14 -1.48 2.99
N SER A 109 16.29 -1.81 2.41
CA SER A 109 16.99 -3.07 2.68
C SER A 109 17.37 -3.19 4.16
N ASP A 110 17.93 -2.13 4.73
CA ASP A 110 18.32 -2.10 6.15
C ASP A 110 17.10 -2.23 7.07
N ALA A 111 16.02 -1.53 6.74
CA ALA A 111 14.79 -1.61 7.50
C ALA A 111 14.19 -3.02 7.48
N CYS A 112 14.20 -3.69 6.34
CA CYS A 112 13.71 -5.08 6.23
C CYS A 112 14.49 -6.02 7.13
N LYS A 113 15.81 -5.89 7.14
CA LYS A 113 16.68 -6.72 7.99
C LYS A 113 16.45 -6.44 9.47
N GLU A 114 16.45 -5.18 9.85
CA GLU A 114 16.32 -4.74 11.23
C GLU A 114 14.95 -5.08 11.81
N LEU A 115 13.89 -4.83 11.04
CA LEU A 115 12.51 -5.00 11.50
C LEU A 115 11.92 -6.38 11.18
N LYS A 116 12.66 -7.23 10.48
CA LYS A 116 12.22 -8.55 10.03
C LYS A 116 10.91 -8.46 9.23
N LYS A 117 10.87 -7.52 8.31
CA LYS A 117 9.77 -7.32 7.39
C LYS A 117 10.21 -7.61 5.97
N THR A 118 9.26 -7.88 5.10
CA THR A 118 9.50 -8.27 3.71
C THR A 118 8.92 -7.24 2.76
N VAL A 119 9.70 -6.90 1.75
CA VAL A 119 9.24 -6.13 0.60
C VAL A 119 9.15 -7.07 -0.60
N TYR A 120 8.00 -7.08 -1.24
CA TYR A 120 7.74 -7.82 -2.46
C TYR A 120 7.69 -6.85 -3.64
N LEU A 121 8.28 -7.25 -4.77
CA LEU A 121 8.32 -6.43 -5.98
C LEU A 121 7.47 -7.03 -7.09
#